data_f7cc5dffedfc25aa3c21810922c526a8
#
_entry.id   f7cc5dffedfc25aa3c21810922c526a8
#
_cell.length_a   1.000
_cell.length_b   1.000
_cell.length_c   1.000
_cell.angle_alpha   90.00
_cell.angle_beta   90.00
_cell.angle_gamma   90.00
#
_symmetry.space_group_name_H-M   'P 1'
#
loop_
_entity.id
_entity.type
_entity.pdbx_description
1 polymer ?
#
loop_
_entity_poly.entity_id
_entity_poly.type
_entity_poly.pdbx_seq_one_letter_code
_entity_poly.pdbx_strand_id
1 'polypeptide(L)'
;YLSGETFFSVHPPLGSYILTFGIYLYDLLPWTGSVDFSVAQVGDLNPLSYRWIGAVSGIGLIYIAYRLALEIYDKKTFALLVALFFTLDGSLLTDSRLGLINIYLTFFGFMSLLFFIRGSKTQSIGTLLLSSLMLGAVISIKWNGLIQVHWCTLSCYSY
;
A
#
# COMPACT_ATOMS: atom_id res chain seq x y z
N TYR A 1 1.41 10.00 16.99
CA TYR A 1 2.17 8.74 17.09
C TYR A 1 3.63 9.00 17.48
N LEU A 2 4.28 10.00 16.90
CA LEU A 2 5.69 10.32 17.20
C LEU A 2 5.89 10.89 18.60
N SER A 3 4.93 11.68 19.10
CA SER A 3 4.94 12.28 20.44
C SER A 3 4.50 11.33 21.56
N GLY A 4 4.03 10.13 21.24
CA GLY A 4 3.48 9.19 22.21
C GLY A 4 2.13 9.57 22.78
N GLU A 5 1.52 10.68 22.36
CA GLU A 5 0.21 11.09 22.80
C GLU A 5 -0.90 10.25 22.14
N THR A 6 -1.90 9.87 22.94
CA THR A 6 -3.07 9.15 22.45
C THR A 6 -4.08 10.13 21.87
N PHE A 7 -4.44 9.94 20.59
CA PHE A 7 -5.50 10.71 19.95
C PHE A 7 -6.48 9.76 19.26
N PHE A 8 -7.72 10.19 19.17
CA PHE A 8 -8.75 9.45 18.46
C PHE A 8 -8.55 9.61 16.96
N SER A 9 -8.35 8.48 16.26
CA SER A 9 -8.30 8.43 14.79
C SER A 9 -9.54 7.69 14.27
N VAL A 10 -10.19 8.30 13.28
CA VAL A 10 -11.35 7.68 12.59
C VAL A 10 -10.94 6.44 11.79
N HIS A 11 -9.67 6.36 11.41
CA HIS A 11 -9.11 5.25 10.63
C HIS A 11 -8.25 4.33 11.50
N PRO A 12 -8.24 3.02 11.21
CA PRO A 12 -7.31 2.09 11.84
C PRO A 12 -5.86 2.52 11.67
N PRO A 13 -4.96 2.18 12.60
CA PRO A 13 -3.67 2.86 12.74
C PRO A 13 -2.57 2.41 11.78
N LEU A 14 -2.75 1.31 11.03
CA LEU A 14 -1.66 0.71 10.26
C LEU A 14 -1.06 1.68 9.22
N GLY A 15 -1.89 2.48 8.53
CA GLY A 15 -1.40 3.47 7.57
C GLY A 15 -0.49 4.51 8.21
N SER A 16 -0.85 4.98 9.42
CA SER A 16 -0.03 5.91 10.19
C SER A 16 1.26 5.26 10.69
N TYR A 17 1.22 3.98 11.09
CA TYR A 17 2.42 3.25 11.49
C TYR A 17 3.42 3.06 10.34
N ILE A 18 2.93 2.82 9.12
CA ILE A 18 3.80 2.73 7.94
C ILE A 18 4.51 4.07 7.68
N LEU A 19 3.77 5.20 7.78
CA LEU A 19 4.37 6.54 7.65
C LEU A 19 5.41 6.80 8.73
N THR A 20 5.06 6.52 9.99
CA THR A 20 5.97 6.68 11.13
C THR A 20 7.23 5.84 10.95
N PHE A 21 7.09 4.60 10.54
CA PHE A 21 8.21 3.72 10.23
C PHE A 21 9.10 4.29 9.11
N GLY A 22 8.48 4.88 8.08
CA GLY A 22 9.21 5.55 7.01
C GLY A 22 10.04 6.75 7.51
N ILE A 23 9.50 7.54 8.44
CA ILE A 23 10.19 8.66 9.05
C ILE A 23 11.39 8.16 9.88
N TYR A 24 11.20 7.13 10.70
CA TYR A 24 12.29 6.53 11.47
C TYR A 24 13.42 5.98 10.59
N LEU A 25 13.07 5.28 9.51
CA LEU A 25 14.09 4.78 8.58
C LEU A 25 14.86 5.91 7.89
N TYR A 26 14.18 7.01 7.58
CA TYR A 26 14.83 8.19 7.00
C TYR A 26 15.80 8.84 7.97
N ASP A 27 15.42 8.95 9.25
CA ASP A 27 16.24 9.56 10.31
C ASP A 27 17.50 8.72 10.63
N LEU A 28 17.50 7.42 10.35
CA LEU A 28 18.69 6.56 10.48
C LEU A 28 19.79 6.87 9.46
N LEU A 29 19.50 7.66 8.42
CA LEU A 29 20.49 7.99 7.40
C LEU A 29 21.44 9.10 7.91
N PRO A 30 22.77 8.95 7.73
CA PRO A 30 23.77 9.79 8.36
C PRO A 30 23.77 11.26 7.90
N TRP A 31 23.04 11.60 6.84
CA TRP A 31 22.97 12.96 6.28
C TRP A 31 21.68 13.71 6.61
N THR A 32 20.79 13.17 7.40
CA THR A 32 19.45 13.74 7.66
C THR A 32 19.38 14.46 8.99
N GLY A 33 20.30 14.67 9.77
CA GLY A 33 20.22 15.32 11.09
C GLY A 33 19.13 14.71 11.99
N SER A 34 19.44 14.36 13.20
CA SER A 34 18.48 13.76 14.13
C SER A 34 17.31 14.71 14.42
N VAL A 35 16.09 14.22 14.20
CA VAL A 35 14.85 14.94 14.56
C VAL A 35 14.47 14.57 15.98
N ASP A 36 14.30 15.58 16.85
CA ASP A 36 13.73 15.33 18.18
C ASP A 36 12.22 15.12 18.07
N PHE A 37 11.81 13.87 18.03
CA PHE A 37 10.40 13.48 17.88
C PHE A 37 9.52 13.89 19.08
N SER A 38 10.10 14.27 20.21
CA SER A 38 9.34 14.68 21.40
C SER A 38 8.71 16.06 21.28
N VAL A 39 9.27 16.91 20.43
CA VAL A 39 8.83 18.31 20.21
C VAL A 39 8.51 18.65 18.75
N ALA A 40 8.82 17.74 17.81
CA ALA A 40 8.64 18.00 16.38
C ALA A 40 7.16 18.07 16.00
N GLN A 41 6.74 19.15 15.39
CA GLN A 41 5.48 19.25 14.67
C GLN A 41 5.65 18.77 13.23
N VAL A 42 4.54 18.39 12.58
CA VAL A 42 4.57 17.92 11.18
C VAL A 42 5.23 18.94 10.23
N GLY A 43 5.14 20.23 10.54
CA GLY A 43 5.77 21.31 9.77
C GLY A 43 7.30 21.35 9.86
N ASP A 44 7.88 20.78 10.91
CA ASP A 44 9.33 20.78 11.16
C ASP A 44 10.04 19.60 10.49
N LEU A 45 9.27 18.59 10.05
CA LEU A 45 9.81 17.41 9.41
C LEU A 45 10.20 17.70 7.94
N ASN A 46 11.34 17.17 7.53
CA ASN A 46 11.71 17.20 6.11
C ASN A 46 10.63 16.48 5.28
N PRO A 47 10.02 17.12 4.27
CA PRO A 47 8.99 16.50 3.44
C PRO A 47 9.41 15.16 2.82
N LEU A 48 10.69 14.93 2.57
CA LEU A 48 11.20 13.68 2.05
C LEU A 48 11.05 12.54 3.07
N SER A 49 11.12 12.82 4.38
CA SER A 49 11.09 11.78 5.43
C SER A 49 9.80 10.95 5.43
N TYR A 50 8.67 11.53 5.06
CA TYR A 50 7.37 10.83 5.01
C TYR A 50 6.86 10.56 3.59
N ARG A 51 7.45 11.20 2.56
CA ARG A 51 7.00 11.01 1.16
C ARG A 51 7.67 9.84 0.46
N TRP A 52 8.92 9.52 0.81
CA TRP A 52 9.67 8.49 0.10
C TRP A 52 9.01 7.10 0.15
N ILE A 53 8.45 6.71 1.31
CA ILE A 53 7.80 5.41 1.47
C ILE A 53 6.50 5.33 0.65
N GLY A 54 5.76 6.45 0.52
CA GLY A 54 4.62 6.57 -0.38
C GLY A 54 5.03 6.42 -1.84
N ALA A 55 6.15 7.06 -2.25
CA ALA A 55 6.67 6.95 -3.61
C ALA A 55 7.12 5.52 -3.94
N VAL A 56 7.82 4.84 -3.03
CA VAL A 56 8.20 3.42 -3.18
C VAL A 56 6.96 2.53 -3.32
N SER A 57 5.92 2.77 -2.51
CA SER A 57 4.66 2.04 -2.60
C SER A 57 3.96 2.28 -3.94
N GLY A 58 3.99 3.51 -4.47
CA GLY A 58 3.46 3.84 -5.78
C GLY A 58 4.17 3.10 -6.92
N ILE A 59 5.50 3.05 -6.89
CA ILE A 59 6.30 2.27 -7.87
C ILE A 59 5.97 0.78 -7.75
N GLY A 60 5.90 0.25 -6.52
CA GLY A 60 5.53 -1.13 -6.27
C GLY A 60 4.12 -1.46 -6.78
N LEU A 61 3.17 -0.53 -6.65
CA LEU A 61 1.81 -0.69 -7.15
C LEU A 61 1.77 -0.84 -8.68
N ILE A 62 2.54 -0.06 -9.42
CA ILE A 62 2.65 -0.18 -10.88
C ILE A 62 3.14 -1.58 -11.27
N TYR A 63 4.17 -2.08 -10.56
CA TYR A 63 4.67 -3.43 -10.79
C TYR A 63 3.63 -4.51 -10.45
N ILE A 64 2.90 -4.34 -9.35
CA ILE A 64 1.83 -5.28 -8.95
C ILE A 64 0.70 -5.27 -9.99
N ALA A 65 0.29 -4.11 -10.49
CA ALA A 65 -0.71 -3.97 -11.53
C ALA A 65 -0.29 -4.68 -12.83
N TYR A 66 0.98 -4.53 -13.23
CA TYR A 66 1.56 -5.27 -14.35
C TYR A 66 1.48 -6.78 -14.13
N ARG A 67 1.89 -7.27 -12.97
CA ARG A 67 1.87 -8.71 -12.63
C ARG A 67 0.45 -9.26 -12.57
N LEU A 68 -0.48 -8.49 -12.01
CA LEU A 68 -1.89 -8.85 -11.93
C LEU A 68 -2.51 -8.97 -13.35
N ALA A 69 -2.21 -8.01 -14.22
CA ALA A 69 -2.66 -8.06 -15.61
C ALA A 69 -2.14 -9.29 -16.37
N LEU A 70 -0.90 -9.71 -16.10
CA LEU A 70 -0.34 -10.96 -16.65
C LEU A 70 -1.04 -12.21 -16.11
N GLU A 71 -1.44 -12.21 -14.83
CA GLU A 71 -2.17 -13.35 -14.27
C GLU A 71 -3.58 -13.46 -14.85
N ILE A 72 -4.23 -12.33 -15.19
CA ILE A 72 -5.59 -12.32 -15.76
C ILE A 72 -5.54 -12.66 -17.26
N TYR A 73 -4.61 -12.03 -17.98
CA TYR A 73 -4.51 -12.17 -19.42
C TYR A 73 -3.04 -12.27 -19.83
N ASP A 74 -2.59 -13.47 -20.20
CA ASP A 74 -1.17 -13.80 -20.47
C ASP A 74 -0.65 -13.13 -21.75
N LYS A 75 -0.73 -11.79 -21.83
CA LYS A 75 -0.17 -10.98 -22.92
C LYS A 75 0.61 -9.81 -22.34
N LYS A 76 1.90 -9.80 -22.60
CA LYS A 76 2.82 -8.75 -22.13
C LYS A 76 2.39 -7.35 -22.58
N THR A 77 1.90 -7.20 -23.81
CA THR A 77 1.42 -5.91 -24.33
C THR A 77 0.26 -5.36 -23.52
N PHE A 78 -0.71 -6.21 -23.15
CA PHE A 78 -1.82 -5.83 -22.31
C PHE A 78 -1.35 -5.39 -20.92
N ALA A 79 -0.46 -6.18 -20.31
CA ALA A 79 0.10 -5.86 -18.99
C ALA A 79 0.89 -4.54 -18.99
N LEU A 80 1.64 -4.25 -20.05
CA LEU A 80 2.35 -2.98 -20.21
C LEU A 80 1.39 -1.80 -20.38
N LEU A 81 0.29 -1.96 -21.11
CA LEU A 81 -0.74 -0.92 -21.22
C LEU A 81 -1.40 -0.65 -19.86
N VAL A 82 -1.72 -1.68 -19.08
CA VAL A 82 -2.25 -1.51 -17.72
C VAL A 82 -1.24 -0.74 -16.85
N ALA A 83 0.03 -1.13 -16.84
CA ALA A 83 1.06 -0.42 -16.08
C ALA A 83 1.21 1.04 -16.52
N LEU A 84 1.12 1.31 -17.83
CA LEU A 84 1.15 2.67 -18.37
C LEU A 84 -0.02 3.50 -17.85
N PHE A 85 -1.26 2.98 -17.86
CA PHE A 85 -2.41 3.68 -17.33
C PHE A 85 -2.27 3.97 -15.84
N PHE A 86 -1.76 3.01 -15.04
CA PHE A 86 -1.46 3.24 -13.63
C PHE A 86 -0.40 4.34 -13.42
N THR A 87 0.58 4.43 -14.31
CA THR A 87 1.63 5.47 -14.24
C THR A 87 1.06 6.86 -14.56
N LEU A 88 0.08 6.94 -15.45
CA LEU A 88 -0.55 8.20 -15.88
C LEU A 88 -1.71 8.63 -14.97
N ASP A 89 -2.16 7.77 -14.06
CA ASP A 89 -3.26 8.08 -13.15
C ASP A 89 -2.86 9.19 -12.16
N GLY A 90 -3.52 10.34 -12.29
CA GLY A 90 -3.23 11.52 -11.48
C GLY A 90 -3.57 11.34 -10.00
N SER A 91 -4.55 10.49 -9.66
CA SER A 91 -4.93 10.22 -8.27
C SER A 91 -3.85 9.40 -7.58
N LEU A 92 -3.39 8.30 -8.19
CA LEU A 92 -2.31 7.48 -7.67
C LEU A 92 -0.99 8.26 -7.54
N LEU A 93 -0.70 9.11 -8.52
CA LEU A 93 0.47 9.98 -8.50
C LEU A 93 0.41 10.97 -7.34
N THR A 94 -0.75 11.56 -7.08
CA THR A 94 -0.96 12.51 -5.98
C THR A 94 -0.85 11.80 -4.63
N ASP A 95 -1.52 10.66 -4.45
CA ASP A 95 -1.49 9.88 -3.20
C ASP A 95 -0.07 9.40 -2.87
N SER A 96 0.72 9.00 -3.88
CA SER A 96 2.11 8.56 -3.68
C SER A 96 3.05 9.70 -3.30
N ARG A 97 2.79 10.94 -3.77
CA ARG A 97 3.65 12.09 -3.52
C ARG A 97 3.35 12.84 -2.22
N LEU A 98 2.08 12.84 -1.80
CA LEU A 98 1.64 13.61 -0.63
C LEU A 98 1.77 12.83 0.69
N GLY A 99 2.18 11.56 0.66
CA GLY A 99 2.28 10.72 1.85
C GLY A 99 0.91 10.38 2.45
N LEU A 100 -0.10 10.22 1.58
CA LEU A 100 -1.45 9.85 2.00
C LEU A 100 -1.56 8.34 2.24
N ILE A 101 -2.34 7.95 3.23
CA ILE A 101 -2.54 6.53 3.59
C ILE A 101 -3.26 5.73 2.50
N ASN A 102 -3.94 6.40 1.55
CA ASN A 102 -4.67 5.75 0.47
C ASN A 102 -3.75 4.95 -0.46
N ILE A 103 -2.50 5.39 -0.67
CA ILE A 103 -1.55 4.65 -1.51
C ILE A 103 -1.25 3.25 -0.93
N TYR A 104 -1.13 3.14 0.40
CA TYR A 104 -0.89 1.85 1.07
C TYR A 104 -2.12 0.96 0.99
N LEU A 105 -3.33 1.54 1.14
CA LEU A 105 -4.59 0.82 0.97
C LEU A 105 -4.64 0.15 -0.42
N THR A 106 -4.37 0.93 -1.47
CA THR A 106 -4.39 0.45 -2.85
C THR A 106 -3.28 -0.57 -3.10
N PHE A 107 -2.07 -0.32 -2.59
CA PHE A 107 -0.93 -1.22 -2.72
C PHE A 107 -1.22 -2.61 -2.13
N PHE A 108 -1.65 -2.68 -0.86
CA PHE A 108 -1.97 -3.96 -0.21
C PHE A 108 -3.20 -4.62 -0.82
N GLY A 109 -4.18 -3.83 -1.30
CA GLY A 109 -5.36 -4.34 -1.97
C GLY A 109 -5.04 -5.06 -3.27
N PHE A 110 -4.26 -4.45 -4.13
CA PHE A 110 -3.81 -5.08 -5.39
C PHE A 110 -2.89 -6.27 -5.14
N MET A 111 -2.03 -6.19 -4.11
CA MET A 111 -1.17 -7.31 -3.71
C MET A 111 -2.00 -8.49 -3.22
N SER A 112 -3.03 -8.25 -2.41
CA SER A 112 -3.97 -9.29 -1.96
C SER A 112 -4.64 -9.97 -3.14
N LEU A 113 -5.15 -9.20 -4.10
CA LEU A 113 -5.81 -9.72 -5.29
C LEU A 113 -4.85 -10.55 -6.18
N LEU A 114 -3.62 -10.09 -6.36
CA LEU A 114 -2.59 -10.81 -7.09
C LEU A 114 -2.30 -12.18 -6.45
N PHE A 115 -2.10 -12.22 -5.15
CA PHE A 115 -1.85 -13.47 -4.43
C PHE A 115 -3.07 -14.38 -4.41
N PHE A 116 -4.27 -13.82 -4.35
CA PHE A 116 -5.51 -14.58 -4.42
C PHE A 116 -5.65 -15.32 -5.76
N ILE A 117 -5.55 -14.59 -6.88
CA ILE A 117 -5.66 -15.17 -8.22
C ILE A 117 -4.57 -16.22 -8.44
N ARG A 118 -3.33 -15.90 -8.06
CA ARG A 118 -2.21 -16.83 -8.21
C ARG A 118 -2.36 -18.07 -7.32
N GLY A 119 -2.77 -17.89 -6.07
CA GLY A 119 -3.00 -18.97 -5.12
C GLY A 119 -4.13 -19.91 -5.57
N SER A 120 -5.22 -19.35 -6.13
CA SER A 120 -6.32 -20.11 -6.68
C SER A 120 -5.89 -20.92 -7.91
N LYS A 121 -5.09 -20.35 -8.80
CA LYS A 121 -4.54 -21.06 -9.98
C LYS A 121 -3.57 -22.17 -9.61
N THR A 122 -2.67 -21.89 -8.66
CA THR A 122 -1.63 -22.85 -8.25
C THR A 122 -2.06 -23.79 -7.13
N GLN A 123 -3.27 -23.63 -6.59
CA GLN A 123 -3.79 -24.37 -5.43
C GLN A 123 -2.83 -24.34 -4.22
N SER A 124 -2.09 -23.23 -4.07
CA SER A 124 -1.09 -23.05 -3.03
C SER A 124 -1.70 -22.38 -1.79
N ILE A 125 -1.83 -23.14 -0.71
CA ILE A 125 -2.33 -22.65 0.59
C ILE A 125 -1.47 -21.49 1.11
N GLY A 126 -0.14 -21.57 0.97
CA GLY A 126 0.76 -20.50 1.40
C GLY A 126 0.49 -19.15 0.71
N THR A 127 0.22 -19.20 -0.61
CA THR A 127 -0.11 -17.99 -1.38
C THR A 127 -1.48 -17.43 -0.99
N LEU A 128 -2.46 -18.30 -0.69
CA LEU A 128 -3.77 -17.88 -0.20
C LEU A 128 -3.69 -17.26 1.20
N LEU A 129 -2.88 -17.82 2.09
CA LEU A 129 -2.62 -17.24 3.42
C LEU A 129 -1.97 -15.85 3.30
N LEU A 130 -1.02 -15.68 2.36
CA LEU A 130 -0.40 -14.38 2.11
C LEU A 130 -1.41 -13.36 1.58
N SER A 131 -2.33 -13.78 0.70
CA SER A 131 -3.45 -12.95 0.25
C SER A 131 -4.31 -12.48 1.41
N SER A 132 -4.67 -13.38 2.31
CA SER A 132 -5.49 -13.07 3.49
C SER A 132 -4.78 -12.11 4.45
N LEU A 133 -3.45 -12.25 4.61
CA LEU A 133 -2.64 -11.34 5.42
C LEU A 133 -2.62 -9.93 4.81
N MET A 134 -2.45 -9.81 3.49
CA MET A 134 -2.51 -8.52 2.80
C MET A 134 -3.90 -7.88 2.89
N LEU A 135 -4.95 -8.69 2.83
CA LEU A 135 -6.34 -8.24 3.01
C LEU A 135 -6.58 -7.71 4.43
N GLY A 136 -6.05 -8.39 5.45
CA GLY A 136 -6.05 -7.91 6.83
C GLY A 136 -5.34 -6.56 6.97
N ALA A 137 -4.23 -6.35 6.27
CA ALA A 137 -3.54 -5.06 6.24
C ALA A 137 -4.41 -3.95 5.63
N VAL A 138 -5.15 -4.24 4.55
CA VAL A 138 -6.10 -3.29 3.93
C VAL A 138 -7.14 -2.80 4.93
N ILE A 139 -7.79 -3.73 5.65
CA ILE A 139 -8.80 -3.41 6.66
C ILE A 139 -8.18 -2.61 7.81
N SER A 140 -6.94 -2.93 8.18
CA SER A 140 -6.19 -2.25 9.25
C SER A 140 -5.68 -0.86 8.85
N ILE A 141 -5.79 -0.46 7.58
CA ILE A 141 -5.50 0.90 7.10
C ILE A 141 -6.78 1.73 7.08
N LYS A 142 -7.87 1.17 6.55
CA LYS A 142 -9.12 1.91 6.38
C LYS A 142 -10.32 0.95 6.33
N TRP A 143 -11.42 1.31 7.00
CA TRP A 143 -12.66 0.52 7.03
C TRP A 143 -13.24 0.22 5.63
N ASN A 144 -13.02 1.10 4.65
CA ASN A 144 -13.44 0.89 3.27
C ASN A 144 -12.80 -0.36 2.62
N GLY A 145 -11.73 -0.90 3.21
CA GLY A 145 -11.13 -2.16 2.80
C GLY A 145 -12.09 -3.35 2.86
N LEU A 146 -13.15 -3.28 3.68
CA LEU A 146 -14.20 -4.32 3.74
C LEU A 146 -14.92 -4.52 2.39
N ILE A 147 -15.04 -3.49 1.57
CA ILE A 147 -15.63 -3.61 0.22
C ILE A 147 -14.79 -4.54 -0.65
N GLN A 148 -13.48 -4.50 -0.50
CA GLN A 148 -12.54 -5.34 -1.25
C GLN A 148 -12.64 -6.82 -0.85
N VAL A 149 -12.97 -7.11 0.42
CA VAL A 149 -13.28 -8.47 0.89
C VAL A 149 -14.49 -9.03 0.13
N HIS A 150 -15.53 -8.22 -0.03
CA HIS A 150 -16.76 -8.63 -0.70
C HIS A 150 -16.50 -9.02 -2.17
N TRP A 151 -15.66 -8.27 -2.87
CA TRP A 151 -15.26 -8.61 -4.24
C TRP A 151 -14.45 -9.90 -4.33
N CYS A 152 -13.53 -10.17 -3.40
CA CYS A 152 -12.78 -11.42 -3.35
C CYS A 152 -13.70 -12.63 -3.11
N THR A 153 -14.69 -12.48 -2.21
CA THR A 153 -15.65 -13.58 -1.95
C THR A 153 -16.56 -13.86 -3.14
N LEU A 154 -17.07 -12.83 -3.82
CA LEU A 154 -17.89 -13.00 -5.02
C LEU A 154 -17.10 -13.70 -6.14
N SER A 155 -15.83 -13.36 -6.32
CA SER A 155 -14.97 -14.02 -7.30
C SER A 155 -14.72 -15.50 -6.98
N CYS A 156 -14.71 -15.90 -5.70
CA CYS A 156 -14.62 -17.31 -5.30
C CYS A 156 -15.86 -18.14 -5.69
N TYR A 157 -17.04 -17.53 -5.71
CA TYR A 157 -18.29 -18.23 -6.08
C TYR A 157 -18.47 -18.39 -7.59
N SER A 158 -17.67 -17.71 -8.39
CA SER A 158 -17.76 -17.68 -9.86
C SER A 158 -16.82 -18.68 -10.57
N TYR A 159 -16.01 -19.41 -9.81
CA TYR A 159 -15.13 -20.50 -10.26
C TYR A 159 -15.52 -21.82 -9.61
#